data_dacefd925b5fd526ca3036e94ec42fa5
#
_entry.id   dacefd925b5fd526ca3036e94ec42fa5
#
_cell.length_a   1.000
_cell.length_b   1.000
_cell.length_c   1.000
_cell.angle_alpha   90.00
_cell.angle_beta   90.00
_cell.angle_gamma   90.00
#
_symmetry.space_group_name_H-M   'P 1'
#
loop_
_entity.id
_entity.type
_entity.pdbx_description
1 polymer ?
#
loop_
_entity_poly.entity_id
_entity_poly.type
_entity_poly.pdbx_seq_one_letter_code
_entity_poly.pdbx_strand_id
1 'polypeptide(L)'
;IEDIKFEKGKLNNAVQKSYESYLKSRDFVYERNNKDKTLMDIAIIAMKEMRKRGMLDDLDISEEINACSIKVNIETNNGIEEYLVMFKNETHNHPTEIEPFGGAATCLGGAIRDPLSGRTYVYQAMRITGAADPTVPVEETLKGKLPQRTITLGAAHGYSSYGNQIGLATGQVSEVYHPNYVAKRMEIGAVIAAAPSKNVIREEPKA
;
A
#
# COMPACT_ATOMS: atom_id res chain seq x y z
N ILE A 1 -6.66 17.57 -16.46
CA ILE A 1 -5.25 17.30 -16.84
C ILE A 1 -4.85 18.03 -18.12
N GLU A 2 -5.76 18.23 -19.04
CA GLU A 2 -5.47 18.85 -20.35
C GLU A 2 -4.98 20.30 -20.24
N ASP A 3 -5.31 20.98 -19.16
CA ASP A 3 -4.89 22.37 -18.89
C ASP A 3 -3.51 22.47 -18.21
N ILE A 4 -2.86 21.34 -17.90
CA ILE A 4 -1.55 21.34 -17.25
C ILE A 4 -0.50 21.76 -18.30
N LYS A 5 0.18 22.87 -18.04
CA LYS A 5 1.32 23.33 -18.83
C LYS A 5 2.61 22.94 -18.10
N PHE A 6 3.50 22.27 -18.82
CA PHE A 6 4.81 21.90 -18.30
C PHE A 6 5.84 22.97 -18.67
N GLU A 7 6.38 23.65 -17.67
CA GLU A 7 7.45 24.62 -17.88
C GLU A 7 8.77 23.91 -18.22
N LYS A 8 9.69 24.63 -18.88
CA LYS A 8 11.01 24.05 -19.21
C LYS A 8 11.89 23.91 -17.98
N GLY A 9 12.51 22.74 -17.81
CA GLY A 9 13.43 22.43 -16.71
C GLY A 9 13.70 20.94 -16.59
N LYS A 10 14.71 20.52 -15.85
CA LYS A 10 15.09 19.10 -15.73
C LYS A 10 13.96 18.24 -15.17
N LEU A 11 13.30 18.72 -14.11
CA LEU A 11 12.19 18.02 -13.48
C LEU A 11 10.95 18.02 -14.40
N ASN A 12 10.66 19.15 -15.01
CA ASN A 12 9.52 19.32 -15.91
C ASN A 12 9.67 18.49 -17.19
N ASN A 13 10.90 18.30 -17.69
CA ASN A 13 11.15 17.39 -18.81
C ASN A 13 10.84 15.93 -18.45
N ALA A 14 11.13 15.49 -17.23
CA ALA A 14 10.79 14.14 -16.76
C ALA A 14 9.26 13.97 -16.64
N VAL A 15 8.57 14.95 -16.08
CA VAL A 15 7.10 14.97 -15.97
C VAL A 15 6.45 14.99 -17.37
N GLN A 16 6.97 15.80 -18.30
CA GLN A 16 6.49 15.83 -19.69
C GLN A 16 6.62 14.45 -20.36
N LYS A 17 7.79 13.79 -20.23
CA LYS A 17 8.00 12.45 -20.77
C LYS A 17 7.05 11.42 -20.16
N SER A 18 6.80 11.51 -18.87
CA SER A 18 5.85 10.63 -18.17
C SER A 18 4.42 10.85 -18.69
N TYR A 19 4.03 12.09 -18.94
CA TYR A 19 2.73 12.40 -19.52
C TYR A 19 2.59 11.87 -20.97
N GLU A 20 3.62 12.02 -21.78
CA GLU A 20 3.66 11.45 -23.15
C GLU A 20 3.58 9.91 -23.11
N SER A 21 4.25 9.27 -22.15
CA SER A 21 4.15 7.83 -21.95
C SER A 21 2.72 7.42 -21.55
N TYR A 22 2.11 8.16 -20.63
CA TYR A 22 0.71 7.98 -20.27
C TYR A 22 -0.23 8.05 -21.47
N LEU A 23 -0.07 9.04 -22.34
CA LEU A 23 -0.91 9.16 -23.54
C LEU A 23 -0.75 7.96 -24.47
N LYS A 24 0.48 7.47 -24.68
CA LYS A 24 0.74 6.25 -25.47
C LYS A 24 0.07 5.01 -24.87
N SER A 25 0.16 4.85 -23.55
CA SER A 25 -0.52 3.76 -22.84
C SER A 25 -2.04 3.85 -22.99
N ARG A 26 -2.61 5.06 -22.92
CA ARG A 26 -4.05 5.26 -23.17
C ARG A 26 -4.46 4.83 -24.57
N ASP A 27 -3.72 5.29 -25.59
CA ASP A 27 -4.02 4.96 -26.98
C ASP A 27 -3.98 3.44 -27.18
N PHE A 28 -3.01 2.76 -26.60
CA PHE A 28 -2.93 1.31 -26.61
C PHE A 28 -4.08 0.62 -25.87
N VAL A 29 -4.44 1.10 -24.67
CA VAL A 29 -5.45 0.46 -23.83
C VAL A 29 -6.86 0.67 -24.37
N TYR A 30 -7.18 1.90 -24.76
CA TYR A 30 -8.56 2.31 -25.07
C TYR A 30 -8.89 2.35 -26.58
N GLU A 31 -7.93 2.14 -27.47
CA GLU A 31 -8.15 1.98 -28.92
C GLU A 31 -9.06 3.06 -29.52
N ARG A 32 -8.77 4.31 -29.29
CA ARG A 32 -9.54 5.50 -29.75
C ARG A 32 -10.88 5.72 -29.02
N ASN A 33 -11.20 4.99 -27.98
CA ASN A 33 -12.32 5.34 -27.11
C ASN A 33 -12.05 6.64 -26.39
N ASN A 34 -12.96 7.60 -26.53
CA ASN A 34 -12.81 8.94 -25.98
C ASN A 34 -13.14 8.94 -24.46
N LYS A 35 -12.23 8.35 -23.66
CA LYS A 35 -12.36 8.30 -22.22
C LYS A 35 -11.70 9.49 -21.59
N ASP A 36 -12.34 10.11 -20.59
CA ASP A 36 -11.81 11.27 -19.88
C ASP A 36 -10.43 11.01 -19.27
N LYS A 37 -9.55 12.00 -19.37
CA LYS A 37 -8.23 11.99 -18.75
C LYS A 37 -8.35 12.46 -17.30
N THR A 38 -8.39 11.52 -16.37
CA THR A 38 -8.52 11.80 -14.93
C THR A 38 -7.26 11.38 -14.18
N LEU A 39 -7.11 11.85 -12.94
CA LEU A 39 -6.02 11.41 -12.06
C LEU A 39 -6.11 9.89 -11.77
N MET A 40 -7.31 9.35 -11.65
CA MET A 40 -7.51 7.91 -11.48
C MET A 40 -7.05 7.13 -12.72
N ASP A 41 -7.31 7.65 -13.91
CA ASP A 41 -6.85 7.02 -15.14
C ASP A 41 -5.31 6.97 -15.22
N ILE A 42 -4.62 8.05 -14.82
CA ILE A 42 -3.16 8.04 -14.70
C ILE A 42 -2.70 6.96 -13.72
N ALA A 43 -3.34 6.85 -12.57
CA ALA A 43 -2.93 5.91 -11.54
C ALA A 43 -3.06 4.44 -11.96
N ILE A 44 -4.05 4.10 -12.80
CA ILE A 44 -4.37 2.70 -13.14
C ILE A 44 -3.99 2.29 -14.56
N ILE A 45 -3.55 3.24 -15.41
CA ILE A 45 -3.33 2.95 -16.84
C ILE A 45 -2.22 1.91 -17.06
N ALA A 46 -1.16 1.96 -16.26
CA ALA A 46 -0.06 1.00 -16.37
C ALA A 46 -0.54 -0.43 -16.09
N MET A 47 -1.35 -0.62 -15.05
CA MET A 47 -1.94 -1.91 -14.74
C MET A 47 -2.85 -2.41 -15.87
N LYS A 48 -3.65 -1.53 -16.46
CA LYS A 48 -4.51 -1.88 -17.62
C LYS A 48 -3.70 -2.25 -18.86
N GLU A 49 -2.61 -1.54 -19.12
CA GLU A 49 -1.70 -1.87 -20.20
C GLU A 49 -1.04 -3.24 -19.99
N MET A 50 -0.51 -3.49 -18.79
CA MET A 50 0.08 -4.79 -18.42
C MET A 50 -0.94 -5.92 -18.59
N ARG A 51 -2.18 -5.73 -18.15
CA ARG A 51 -3.26 -6.71 -18.33
C ARG A 51 -3.54 -6.98 -19.82
N LYS A 52 -3.64 -5.92 -20.63
CA LYS A 52 -3.87 -6.07 -22.09
C LYS A 52 -2.71 -6.75 -22.81
N ARG A 53 -1.50 -6.67 -22.27
CA ARG A 53 -0.30 -7.38 -22.77
C ARG A 53 -0.14 -8.81 -22.27
N GLY A 54 -1.08 -9.33 -21.43
CA GLY A 54 -0.97 -10.65 -20.83
C GLY A 54 0.14 -10.78 -19.78
N MET A 55 0.52 -9.67 -19.13
CA MET A 55 1.57 -9.66 -18.11
C MET A 55 1.03 -9.82 -16.69
N LEU A 56 -0.27 -10.04 -16.54
CA LEU A 56 -0.96 -10.20 -15.26
C LEU A 56 -1.80 -11.48 -15.21
N ASP A 57 -1.36 -12.51 -15.94
CA ASP A 57 -2.09 -13.79 -16.02
C ASP A 57 -2.02 -14.56 -14.68
N ASP A 58 -0.98 -14.29 -13.87
CA ASP A 58 -0.84 -14.83 -12.52
C ASP A 58 -1.71 -14.10 -11.48
N LEU A 59 -2.34 -12.98 -11.86
CA LEU A 59 -3.17 -12.22 -10.94
C LEU A 59 -4.44 -13.01 -10.62
N ASP A 60 -4.63 -13.29 -9.34
CA ASP A 60 -5.85 -13.85 -8.82
C ASP A 60 -6.88 -12.73 -8.60
N ILE A 61 -7.93 -12.71 -9.41
CA ILE A 61 -8.96 -11.67 -9.34
C ILE A 61 -10.08 -12.13 -8.42
N SER A 62 -10.35 -11.35 -7.39
CA SER A 62 -11.46 -11.57 -6.47
C SER A 62 -12.09 -10.23 -6.09
N GLU A 63 -13.41 -10.18 -6.03
CA GLU A 63 -14.15 -9.03 -5.52
C GLU A 63 -14.26 -9.05 -3.97
N GLU A 64 -13.98 -10.18 -3.35
CA GLU A 64 -14.11 -10.39 -1.90
C GLU A 64 -12.88 -9.93 -1.11
N ILE A 65 -11.72 -9.81 -1.76
CA ILE A 65 -10.44 -9.61 -1.08
C ILE A 65 -9.85 -8.26 -1.46
N ASN A 66 -9.64 -7.41 -0.48
CA ASN A 66 -9.00 -6.11 -0.64
C ASN A 66 -7.47 -6.22 -0.50
N ALA A 67 -6.85 -7.13 -1.24
CA ALA A 67 -5.41 -7.34 -1.32
C ALA A 67 -5.01 -7.71 -2.74
N CYS A 68 -3.76 -7.44 -3.13
CA CYS A 68 -3.21 -7.96 -4.37
C CYS A 68 -2.86 -9.44 -4.16
N SER A 69 -3.43 -10.32 -4.97
CA SER A 69 -3.22 -11.77 -4.90
C SER A 69 -2.67 -12.30 -6.21
N ILE A 70 -1.61 -13.09 -6.13
CA ILE A 70 -1.00 -13.76 -7.28
C ILE A 70 -0.91 -15.26 -7.05
N LYS A 71 -1.02 -16.03 -8.14
CA LYS A 71 -0.82 -17.49 -8.13
C LYS A 71 0.65 -17.80 -8.29
N VAL A 72 1.17 -18.61 -7.39
CA VAL A 72 2.58 -19.03 -7.41
C VAL A 72 2.68 -20.53 -7.19
N ASN A 73 3.44 -21.22 -8.01
CA ASN A 73 3.77 -22.62 -7.79
C ASN A 73 4.93 -22.71 -6.81
N ILE A 74 4.72 -23.43 -5.72
CA ILE A 74 5.71 -23.62 -4.65
C ILE A 74 6.09 -25.10 -4.58
N GLU A 75 7.37 -25.39 -4.50
CA GLU A 75 7.88 -26.72 -4.24
C GLU A 75 7.74 -27.05 -2.74
N THR A 76 6.95 -28.07 -2.44
CA THR A 76 6.69 -28.55 -1.08
C THR A 76 7.17 -29.99 -0.92
N ASN A 77 7.13 -30.52 0.29
CA ASN A 77 7.43 -31.94 0.54
C ASN A 77 6.46 -32.90 -0.17
N ASN A 78 5.30 -32.41 -0.63
CA ASN A 78 4.29 -33.19 -1.35
C ASN A 78 4.36 -32.98 -2.88
N GLY A 79 5.37 -32.29 -3.38
CA GLY A 79 5.50 -31.87 -4.77
C GLY A 79 5.18 -30.41 -5.02
N ILE A 80 4.92 -30.06 -6.26
CA ILE A 80 4.57 -28.68 -6.65
C ILE A 80 3.10 -28.42 -6.29
N GLU A 81 2.85 -27.43 -5.47
CA GLU A 81 1.51 -26.98 -5.10
C GLU A 81 1.31 -25.51 -5.48
N GLU A 82 0.12 -25.17 -5.99
CA GLU A 82 -0.26 -23.78 -6.26
C GLU A 82 -0.67 -23.09 -4.96
N TYR A 83 -0.11 -21.90 -4.74
CA TYR A 83 -0.42 -21.02 -3.62
C TYR A 83 -0.94 -19.69 -4.12
N LEU A 84 -1.81 -19.08 -3.35
CA LEU A 84 -2.11 -17.65 -3.42
C LEU A 84 -1.14 -16.91 -2.51
N VAL A 85 -0.38 -15.98 -3.08
CA VAL A 85 0.48 -15.06 -2.33
C VAL A 85 -0.16 -13.69 -2.38
N MET A 86 -0.42 -13.10 -1.23
CA MET A 86 -1.10 -11.82 -1.10
C MET A 86 -0.17 -10.74 -0.55
N PHE A 87 -0.28 -9.57 -1.13
CA PHE A 87 0.32 -8.34 -0.62
C PHE A 87 -0.77 -7.33 -0.32
N LYS A 88 -0.74 -6.78 0.87
CA LYS A 88 -1.60 -5.67 1.28
C LYS A 88 -0.77 -4.58 1.90
N ASN A 89 -1.05 -3.35 1.54
CA ASN A 89 -0.58 -2.18 2.26
C ASN A 89 -1.76 -1.32 2.69
N GLU A 90 -1.61 -0.69 3.84
CA GLU A 90 -2.58 0.23 4.43
C GLU A 90 -1.88 1.51 4.86
N THR A 91 -2.54 2.65 4.67
CA THR A 91 -2.04 3.93 5.15
C THR A 91 -2.98 4.49 6.22
N HIS A 92 -2.41 4.91 7.34
CA HIS A 92 -3.18 5.43 8.45
C HIS A 92 -2.56 6.71 9.01
N ASN A 93 -2.33 7.67 8.10
CA ASN A 93 -1.54 8.87 8.37
C ASN A 93 -2.20 9.78 9.42
N HIS A 94 -3.43 10.21 9.16
CA HIS A 94 -4.12 11.19 9.99
C HIS A 94 -4.50 10.66 11.37
N PRO A 95 -5.07 9.45 11.51
CA PRO A 95 -5.35 8.87 12.82
C PRO A 95 -4.09 8.69 13.68
N THR A 96 -2.97 8.26 13.07
CA THR A 96 -1.69 8.10 13.78
C THR A 96 -1.13 9.46 14.28
N GLU A 97 -1.42 10.54 13.56
CA GLU A 97 -0.99 11.87 13.97
C GLU A 97 -1.78 12.40 15.18
N ILE A 98 -3.03 11.98 15.34
CA ILE A 98 -3.92 12.42 16.43
C ILE A 98 -3.81 11.50 17.65
N GLU A 99 -3.86 10.21 17.43
CA GLU A 99 -3.74 9.16 18.44
C GLU A 99 -2.72 8.11 17.95
N PRO A 100 -1.43 8.33 18.24
CA PRO A 100 -0.33 7.60 17.61
C PRO A 100 -0.36 6.10 17.85
N PHE A 101 -0.70 5.66 19.06
CA PHE A 101 -0.71 4.24 19.41
C PHE A 101 -1.80 3.49 18.65
N GLY A 102 -3.05 3.88 18.80
CA GLY A 102 -4.19 3.21 18.15
C GLY A 102 -4.19 3.42 16.64
N GLY A 103 -3.75 4.59 16.16
CA GLY A 103 -3.62 4.86 14.74
C GLY A 103 -2.67 3.92 14.04
N ALA A 104 -1.48 3.71 14.58
CA ALA A 104 -0.49 2.80 14.03
C ALA A 104 -0.89 1.32 14.22
N ALA A 105 -1.48 0.97 15.37
CA ALA A 105 -2.01 -0.36 15.60
C ALA A 105 -3.11 -0.71 14.58
N THR A 106 -4.02 0.22 14.31
CA THR A 106 -5.08 0.03 13.31
C THR A 106 -4.53 -0.05 11.89
N CYS A 107 -3.46 0.68 11.58
CA CYS A 107 -2.75 0.59 10.30
C CYS A 107 -2.30 -0.85 10.03
N LEU A 108 -1.57 -1.45 10.95
CA LEU A 108 -1.16 -2.85 10.83
C LEU A 108 -2.35 -3.80 10.84
N GLY A 109 -3.32 -3.56 11.75
CA GLY A 109 -4.51 -4.38 11.86
C GLY A 109 -5.33 -4.43 10.58
N GLY A 110 -5.50 -3.31 9.88
CA GLY A 110 -6.16 -3.25 8.57
C GLY A 110 -5.39 -4.03 7.52
N ALA A 111 -4.07 -3.85 7.46
CA ALA A 111 -3.22 -4.58 6.53
C ALA A 111 -3.31 -6.12 6.74
N ILE A 112 -3.42 -6.57 7.99
CA ILE A 112 -3.52 -8.00 8.30
C ILE A 112 -4.91 -8.58 8.02
N ARG A 113 -5.96 -7.85 8.39
CA ARG A 113 -7.34 -8.36 8.30
C ARG A 113 -7.78 -8.63 6.86
N ASP A 114 -7.32 -7.86 5.90
CA ASP A 114 -7.75 -8.02 4.52
C ASP A 114 -7.27 -9.36 3.91
N PRO A 115 -5.99 -9.75 3.98
CA PRO A 115 -5.57 -11.08 3.56
C PRO A 115 -6.18 -12.21 4.39
N LEU A 116 -6.37 -12.02 5.70
CA LEU A 116 -7.06 -13.01 6.55
C LEU A 116 -8.50 -13.24 6.11
N SER A 117 -9.22 -12.20 5.68
CA SER A 117 -10.56 -12.36 5.11
C SER A 117 -10.56 -13.24 3.86
N GLY A 118 -9.45 -13.20 3.11
CA GLY A 118 -9.17 -14.09 1.99
C GLY A 118 -8.66 -15.48 2.37
N ARG A 119 -8.67 -15.83 3.67
CA ARG A 119 -8.24 -17.12 4.21
C ARG A 119 -6.78 -17.46 4.01
N THR A 120 -5.94 -16.43 3.88
CA THR A 120 -4.49 -16.57 3.82
C THR A 120 -3.87 -16.33 5.19
N TYR A 121 -2.77 -17.02 5.46
CA TYR A 121 -1.97 -16.78 6.66
C TYR A 121 -0.98 -15.64 6.41
N VAL A 122 -0.92 -14.68 7.33
CA VAL A 122 0.01 -13.55 7.24
C VAL A 122 1.33 -13.94 7.89
N TYR A 123 2.41 -13.90 7.11
CA TYR A 123 3.73 -14.36 7.54
C TYR A 123 4.63 -13.23 8.02
N GLN A 124 4.51 -12.04 7.44
CA GLN A 124 5.42 -10.94 7.72
C GLN A 124 4.72 -9.60 7.58
N ALA A 125 5.01 -8.71 8.53
CA ALA A 125 4.67 -7.30 8.45
C ALA A 125 5.90 -6.46 8.08
N MET A 126 5.64 -5.33 7.44
CA MET A 126 6.60 -4.29 7.10
C MET A 126 6.03 -2.93 7.52
N ARG A 127 6.88 -2.02 7.97
CA ARG A 127 6.47 -0.67 8.36
C ARG A 127 7.30 0.37 7.63
N ILE A 128 6.64 1.34 7.02
CA ILE A 128 7.27 2.47 6.34
C ILE A 128 6.66 3.75 6.89
N THR A 129 7.49 4.67 7.39
CA THR A 129 7.02 5.91 7.97
C THR A 129 7.75 7.13 7.41
N GLY A 130 7.04 8.26 7.40
CA GLY A 130 7.62 9.58 7.22
C GLY A 130 7.26 10.44 8.43
N ALA A 131 8.24 10.93 9.15
CA ALA A 131 8.10 11.76 10.33
C ALA A 131 8.95 13.02 10.25
N ALA A 132 8.56 14.06 10.97
CA ALA A 132 9.46 15.18 11.21
C ALA A 132 10.43 14.82 12.35
N ASP A 133 11.39 15.69 12.62
CA ASP A 133 12.44 15.44 13.59
C ASP A 133 11.89 15.22 15.01
N PRO A 134 12.05 14.02 15.60
CA PRO A 134 11.56 13.72 16.94
C PRO A 134 12.40 14.34 18.06
N THR A 135 13.53 14.97 17.74
CA THR A 135 14.39 15.64 18.73
C THR A 135 14.02 17.11 18.95
N VAL A 136 13.10 17.65 18.15
CA VAL A 136 12.59 19.02 18.32
C VAL A 136 12.00 19.19 19.72
N PRO A 137 12.38 20.26 20.46
CA PRO A 137 11.84 20.57 21.79
C PRO A 137 10.31 20.71 21.78
N VAL A 138 9.68 20.33 22.89
CA VAL A 138 8.21 20.37 23.01
C VAL A 138 7.68 21.80 22.82
N GLU A 139 8.43 22.78 23.26
CA GLU A 139 8.09 24.22 23.18
C GLU A 139 8.01 24.72 21.72
N GLU A 140 8.68 24.05 20.80
CA GLU A 140 8.67 24.36 19.37
C GLU A 140 7.57 23.61 18.60
N THR A 141 6.76 22.83 19.30
CA THR A 141 5.65 22.10 18.69
C THR A 141 4.61 23.06 18.11
N LEU A 142 4.19 22.84 16.86
CA LEU A 142 3.14 23.63 16.26
C LEU A 142 1.84 23.56 17.04
N LYS A 143 1.17 24.71 17.17
CA LYS A 143 -0.12 24.78 17.87
C LYS A 143 -1.13 23.79 17.28
N GLY A 144 -1.75 22.99 18.13
CA GLY A 144 -2.74 21.99 17.72
C GLY A 144 -2.16 20.67 17.20
N LYS A 145 -0.84 20.49 17.31
CA LYS A 145 -0.14 19.23 16.99
C LYS A 145 0.41 18.58 18.26
N LEU A 146 0.59 17.27 18.21
CA LEU A 146 1.38 16.55 19.19
C LEU A 146 2.88 16.72 18.91
N PRO A 147 3.74 16.69 19.94
CA PRO A 147 5.18 16.68 19.74
C PRO A 147 5.61 15.50 18.84
N GLN A 148 6.56 15.73 17.93
CA GLN A 148 6.99 14.68 16.98
C GLN A 148 7.55 13.44 17.69
N ARG A 149 8.22 13.62 18.82
CA ARG A 149 8.68 12.50 19.68
C ARG A 149 7.52 11.65 20.19
N THR A 150 6.44 12.29 20.66
CA THR A 150 5.24 11.59 21.14
C THR A 150 4.60 10.76 20.02
N ILE A 151 4.47 11.36 18.84
CA ILE A 151 3.90 10.66 17.67
C ILE A 151 4.78 9.47 17.28
N THR A 152 6.08 9.68 17.15
CA THR A 152 7.01 8.64 16.68
C THR A 152 7.08 7.45 17.65
N LEU A 153 7.22 7.71 18.94
CA LEU A 153 7.26 6.64 19.95
C LEU A 153 5.92 5.93 20.10
N GLY A 154 4.81 6.68 20.17
CA GLY A 154 3.47 6.10 20.28
C GLY A 154 3.12 5.23 19.07
N ALA A 155 3.44 5.68 17.86
CA ALA A 155 3.22 4.92 16.64
C ALA A 155 4.06 3.64 16.59
N ALA A 156 5.33 3.70 16.97
CA ALA A 156 6.18 2.50 17.03
C ALA A 156 5.64 1.47 18.03
N HIS A 157 5.21 1.92 19.21
CA HIS A 157 4.61 1.05 20.22
C HIS A 157 3.29 0.44 19.75
N GLY A 158 2.39 1.22 19.13
CA GLY A 158 1.11 0.73 18.64
C GLY A 158 1.26 -0.32 17.55
N TYR A 159 2.13 -0.06 16.60
CA TYR A 159 2.42 -1.02 15.52
C TYR A 159 3.00 -2.34 16.08
N SER A 160 4.01 -2.24 16.92
CA SER A 160 4.64 -3.40 17.59
C SER A 160 3.64 -4.16 18.46
N SER A 161 2.82 -3.47 19.24
CA SER A 161 1.82 -4.09 20.11
C SER A 161 0.85 -4.98 19.33
N TYR A 162 0.32 -4.49 18.20
CA TYR A 162 -0.62 -5.27 17.42
C TYR A 162 0.04 -6.55 16.84
N GLY A 163 1.22 -6.43 16.26
CA GLY A 163 1.96 -7.58 15.73
C GLY A 163 2.29 -8.61 16.82
N ASN A 164 2.78 -8.16 17.97
CA ASN A 164 3.14 -9.03 19.08
C ASN A 164 1.95 -9.81 19.65
N GLN A 165 0.75 -9.22 19.70
CA GLN A 165 -0.44 -9.90 20.20
C GLN A 165 -0.88 -11.10 19.34
N ILE A 166 -0.58 -11.05 18.05
CA ILE A 166 -0.92 -12.13 17.12
C ILE A 166 0.28 -12.96 16.67
N GLY A 167 1.47 -12.71 17.24
CA GLY A 167 2.69 -13.44 16.93
C GLY A 167 3.30 -13.12 15.56
N LEU A 168 2.98 -11.95 14.98
CA LEU A 168 3.49 -11.53 13.69
C LEU A 168 4.71 -10.61 13.84
N ALA A 169 5.84 -11.03 13.28
CA ALA A 169 7.05 -10.22 13.26
C ALA A 169 6.96 -9.08 12.23
N THR A 170 7.40 -7.89 12.62
CA THR A 170 7.68 -6.80 11.70
C THR A 170 9.12 -6.97 11.19
N GLY A 171 9.25 -7.64 10.03
CA GLY A 171 10.54 -8.04 9.48
C GLY A 171 11.34 -6.90 8.85
N GLN A 172 10.68 -5.79 8.52
CA GLN A 172 11.33 -4.59 7.97
C GLN A 172 10.68 -3.33 8.52
N VAL A 173 11.52 -2.38 8.94
CA VAL A 173 11.10 -1.02 9.32
C VAL A 173 11.97 -0.03 8.57
N SER A 174 11.34 0.90 7.86
CA SER A 174 11.99 2.04 7.22
C SER A 174 11.34 3.33 7.71
N GLU A 175 12.11 4.18 8.37
CA GLU A 175 11.65 5.50 8.82
C GLU A 175 12.44 6.59 8.11
N VAL A 176 11.74 7.52 7.47
CA VAL A 176 12.30 8.69 6.80
C VAL A 176 11.95 9.93 7.61
N TYR A 177 12.95 10.74 7.91
CA TYR A 177 12.77 11.99 8.65
C TYR A 177 12.98 13.18 7.71
N HIS A 178 11.98 14.06 7.66
CA HIS A 178 12.03 15.28 6.86
C HIS A 178 11.13 16.35 7.45
N PRO A 179 11.54 17.63 7.52
CA PRO A 179 10.74 18.71 8.12
C PRO A 179 9.32 18.85 7.59
N ASN A 180 9.10 18.55 6.32
CA ASN A 180 7.77 18.65 5.70
C ASN A 180 6.77 17.64 6.27
N TYR A 181 7.20 16.56 6.91
CA TYR A 181 6.30 15.63 7.59
C TYR A 181 5.67 16.18 8.87
N VAL A 182 6.08 17.37 9.32
CA VAL A 182 5.37 18.07 10.39
C VAL A 182 3.93 18.42 9.98
N ALA A 183 3.72 18.69 8.69
CA ALA A 183 2.38 19.00 8.17
C ALA A 183 1.48 17.76 8.16
N LYS A 184 2.01 16.62 7.74
CA LYS A 184 1.31 15.35 7.68
C LYS A 184 2.29 14.19 7.77
N ARG A 185 2.18 13.40 8.84
CA ARG A 185 2.91 12.16 9.00
C ARG A 185 2.49 11.13 7.95
N MET A 186 3.43 10.30 7.52
CA MET A 186 3.16 9.09 6.74
C MET A 186 3.29 7.86 7.66
N GLU A 187 2.26 7.04 7.73
CA GLU A 187 2.27 5.75 8.42
C GLU A 187 1.71 4.69 7.46
N ILE A 188 2.57 3.78 7.04
CA ILE A 188 2.23 2.69 6.12
C ILE A 188 2.52 1.37 6.81
N GLY A 189 1.51 0.51 6.88
CA GLY A 189 1.63 -0.89 7.21
C GLY A 189 1.51 -1.74 5.95
N ALA A 190 2.37 -2.72 5.78
CA ALA A 190 2.26 -3.68 4.70
C ALA A 190 2.50 -5.09 5.21
N VAL A 191 1.89 -6.07 4.56
CA VAL A 191 2.03 -7.48 4.92
C VAL A 191 2.13 -8.36 3.69
N ILE A 192 2.76 -9.51 3.89
CA ILE A 192 2.75 -10.63 2.95
C ILE A 192 2.03 -11.80 3.61
N ALA A 193 1.10 -12.38 2.87
CA ALA A 193 0.31 -13.55 3.29
C ALA A 193 0.31 -14.60 2.20
N ALA A 194 0.05 -15.85 2.56
CA ALA A 194 -0.11 -16.92 1.60
C ALA A 194 -1.00 -18.05 2.14
N ALA A 195 -1.59 -18.82 1.22
CA ALA A 195 -2.27 -20.07 1.50
C ALA A 195 -2.23 -20.97 0.26
N PRO A 196 -2.31 -22.31 0.42
CA PRO A 196 -2.57 -23.19 -0.72
C PRO A 196 -3.88 -22.81 -1.41
N SER A 197 -3.87 -22.67 -2.73
CA SER A 197 -5.05 -22.26 -3.51
C SER A 197 -6.27 -23.15 -3.23
N LYS A 198 -6.05 -24.44 -3.01
CA LYS A 198 -7.10 -25.42 -2.66
C LYS A 198 -7.84 -25.15 -1.35
N ASN A 199 -7.28 -24.33 -0.45
CA ASN A 199 -7.89 -23.97 0.83
C ASN A 199 -8.76 -22.71 0.73
N VAL A 200 -8.69 -21.99 -0.37
CA VAL A 200 -9.46 -20.78 -0.61
C VAL A 200 -10.74 -21.12 -1.34
N ILE A 201 -11.81 -21.33 -0.60
CA ILE A 201 -13.13 -21.63 -1.16
C ILE A 201 -13.86 -20.29 -1.37
N ARG A 202 -14.29 -20.09 -2.60
CA ARG A 202 -15.12 -18.94 -3.00
C ARG A 202 -16.46 -19.46 -3.44
N GLU A 203 -17.48 -19.17 -2.68
CA GLU A 203 -18.88 -19.51 -3.02
C GLU A 203 -19.68 -18.23 -3.13
N GLU A 204 -20.42 -18.08 -4.21
CA GLU A 204 -21.41 -17.02 -4.30
C GLU A 204 -22.55 -17.29 -3.30
N PRO A 205 -22.98 -16.26 -2.55
CA PRO A 205 -24.12 -16.41 -1.65
C PRO A 205 -25.35 -16.83 -2.45
N LYS A 206 -25.96 -17.93 -2.06
CA LYS A 206 -27.26 -18.36 -2.63
C LYS A 206 -28.37 -17.67 -1.87
N ALA A 207 -29.30 -17.05 -2.59
CA ALA A 207 -30.50 -16.48 -2.02
C ALA A 207 -31.44 -17.55 -1.44
#